data_99a543261e22cf4d35b8261b3b9b19d1
#
_entry.id   99a543261e22cf4d35b8261b3b9b19d1
#
_cell.length_a   1.000
_cell.length_b   1.000
_cell.length_c   1.000
_cell.angle_alpha   90.00
_cell.angle_beta   90.00
_cell.angle_gamma   90.00
#
_symmetry.space_group_name_H-M   'P 1'
#
loop_
_entity.id
_entity.type
_entity.pdbx_description
1 polymer ?
#
loop_
_entity_poly.entity_id
_entity_poly.type
_entity_poly.pdbx_seq_one_letter_code
_entity_poly.pdbx_strand_id
1 'polypeptide(L)'
;MKKEKVAFVVVRYGKNINGGAEYHCQMLAERLVSDYDVEVLTTCVRDVATGENIYPEGEEEWNGVVIRRFRTNPVQREKERYFAKRAKPARKLRQFLFKLGILKYLSYLIPVWTYKNDDEVQAMKSDKFYSSALNDYIRDHIDEYKAFIAMSSDYVTFYYTALYAGRKTIAIPTMHNMGISFRSVLTSAFSKIAYVGFNTGEEQRLAENILGKALGVHGILSVGIEESLSADWAMTKEKFQLPEKY
;
A
#
# COMPACT_ATOMS: atom_id res chain seq x y z
N MET A 1 -15.81 -23.08 -15.16
CA MET A 1 -14.97 -23.33 -13.95
C MET A 1 -15.25 -22.22 -12.94
N LYS A 2 -15.21 -22.50 -11.64
CA LYS A 2 -15.34 -21.46 -10.61
C LYS A 2 -14.08 -20.58 -10.68
N LYS A 3 -14.24 -19.26 -10.74
CA LYS A 3 -13.11 -18.33 -10.72
C LYS A 3 -12.35 -18.43 -9.39
N GLU A 4 -11.04 -18.31 -9.44
CA GLU A 4 -10.22 -18.21 -8.22
C GLU A 4 -10.43 -16.83 -7.60
N LYS A 5 -10.49 -16.75 -6.27
CA LYS A 5 -10.72 -15.53 -5.52
C LYS A 5 -9.38 -14.80 -5.28
N VAL A 6 -9.35 -13.49 -5.54
CA VAL A 6 -8.21 -12.60 -5.26
C VAL A 6 -8.68 -11.37 -4.49
N ALA A 7 -7.85 -10.88 -3.58
CA ALA A 7 -8.15 -9.69 -2.82
C ALA A 7 -7.17 -8.55 -3.12
N PHE A 8 -7.65 -7.37 -3.40
CA PHE A 8 -6.87 -6.13 -3.28
C PHE A 8 -6.97 -5.59 -1.86
N VAL A 9 -5.86 -5.16 -1.30
CA VAL A 9 -5.84 -4.52 0.03
C VAL A 9 -5.29 -3.11 -0.10
N VAL A 10 -6.15 -2.15 0.17
CA VAL A 10 -5.85 -0.71 0.05
C VAL A 10 -6.56 0.06 1.15
N VAL A 11 -5.98 1.19 1.58
CA VAL A 11 -6.58 1.99 2.68
C VAL A 11 -7.95 2.54 2.32
N ARG A 12 -8.11 3.02 1.08
CA ARG A 12 -9.35 3.63 0.60
C ARG A 12 -9.71 3.10 -0.77
N TYR A 13 -10.98 2.85 -0.99
CA TYR A 13 -11.50 2.44 -2.28
C TYR A 13 -12.93 2.93 -2.47
N GLY A 14 -13.27 3.43 -3.67
CA GLY A 14 -14.65 3.83 -4.00
C GLY A 14 -14.75 5.02 -4.94
N LYS A 15 -15.98 5.33 -5.32
CA LYS A 15 -16.36 6.21 -6.43
C LYS A 15 -15.87 7.67 -6.33
N ASN A 16 -15.62 8.18 -5.14
CA ASN A 16 -15.24 9.58 -4.92
C ASN A 16 -13.88 9.69 -4.21
N ILE A 17 -12.98 8.74 -4.49
CA ILE A 17 -11.64 8.73 -3.89
C ILE A 17 -10.64 9.22 -4.93
N ASN A 18 -9.95 10.29 -4.60
CA ASN A 18 -8.83 10.82 -5.39
C ASN A 18 -7.51 10.31 -4.80
N GLY A 19 -6.69 9.69 -5.63
CA GLY A 19 -5.37 9.20 -5.27
C GLY A 19 -4.82 8.28 -6.34
N GLY A 20 -3.54 8.44 -6.68
CA GLY A 20 -2.93 7.65 -7.77
C GLY A 20 -2.93 6.15 -7.48
N ALA A 21 -2.61 5.76 -6.24
CA ALA A 21 -2.57 4.35 -5.83
C ALA A 21 -3.97 3.73 -5.76
N GLU A 22 -4.96 4.50 -5.30
CA GLU A 22 -6.35 4.07 -5.23
C GLU A 22 -6.96 3.91 -6.64
N TYR A 23 -6.67 4.85 -7.54
CA TYR A 23 -7.10 4.76 -8.94
C TYR A 23 -6.42 3.58 -9.65
N HIS A 24 -5.12 3.36 -9.42
CA HIS A 24 -4.41 2.20 -9.94
C HIS A 24 -5.00 0.89 -9.41
N CYS A 25 -5.31 0.82 -8.11
CA CYS A 25 -6.01 -0.32 -7.51
C CYS A 25 -7.35 -0.58 -8.20
N GLN A 26 -8.14 0.48 -8.42
CA GLN A 26 -9.44 0.39 -9.10
C GLN A 26 -9.30 -0.16 -10.51
N MET A 27 -8.40 0.42 -11.32
CA MET A 27 -8.17 -0.03 -12.70
C MET A 27 -7.77 -1.50 -12.78
N LEU A 28 -6.91 -1.97 -11.87
CA LEU A 28 -6.50 -3.37 -11.83
C LEU A 28 -7.63 -4.29 -11.37
N ALA A 29 -8.32 -3.93 -10.29
CA ALA A 29 -9.41 -4.71 -9.73
C ALA A 29 -10.52 -4.91 -10.78
N GLU A 30 -11.00 -3.83 -11.41
CA GLU A 30 -12.06 -3.89 -12.42
C GLU A 30 -11.68 -4.68 -13.67
N ARG A 31 -10.40 -4.67 -14.07
CA ARG A 31 -9.92 -5.47 -15.21
C ARG A 31 -9.83 -6.96 -14.89
N LEU A 32 -9.50 -7.30 -13.68
CA LEU A 32 -9.35 -8.72 -13.27
C LEU A 32 -10.67 -9.44 -13.06
N VAL A 33 -11.82 -8.75 -13.02
CA VAL A 33 -13.14 -9.39 -12.84
C VAL A 33 -13.50 -10.34 -13.98
N SER A 34 -12.89 -10.19 -15.17
CA SER A 34 -13.09 -11.15 -16.26
C SER A 34 -12.56 -12.55 -15.92
N ASP A 35 -11.46 -12.63 -15.17
CA ASP A 35 -10.71 -13.87 -14.95
C ASP A 35 -10.81 -14.40 -13.51
N TYR A 36 -11.02 -13.50 -12.55
CA TYR A 36 -11.03 -13.79 -11.12
C TYR A 36 -12.33 -13.32 -10.43
N ASP A 37 -12.61 -13.92 -9.28
CA ASP A 37 -13.54 -13.39 -8.29
C ASP A 37 -12.79 -12.35 -7.47
N VAL A 38 -13.06 -11.06 -7.73
CA VAL A 38 -12.26 -9.96 -7.21
C VAL A 38 -12.94 -9.30 -6.02
N GLU A 39 -12.23 -9.25 -4.91
CA GLU A 39 -12.65 -8.53 -3.72
C GLU A 39 -11.64 -7.42 -3.36
N VAL A 40 -12.14 -6.28 -2.91
CA VAL A 40 -11.33 -5.20 -2.35
C VAL A 40 -11.57 -5.10 -0.85
N LEU A 41 -10.54 -5.39 -0.07
CA LEU A 41 -10.53 -5.23 1.38
C LEU A 41 -9.99 -3.85 1.72
N THR A 42 -10.84 -2.99 2.28
CA THR A 42 -10.49 -1.58 2.50
C THR A 42 -11.04 -1.07 3.83
N THR A 43 -10.70 0.17 4.18
CA THR A 43 -11.26 0.81 5.38
C THR A 43 -12.51 1.65 5.06
N CYS A 44 -13.23 2.06 6.10
CA CYS A 44 -14.35 3.01 5.98
C CYS A 44 -13.89 4.46 5.79
N VAL A 45 -12.59 4.71 5.66
CA VAL A 45 -12.02 6.05 5.51
C VAL A 45 -12.21 6.57 4.09
N ARG A 46 -12.67 7.83 3.98
CA ARG A 46 -12.74 8.53 2.70
C ARG A 46 -11.58 9.50 2.49
N ASP A 47 -11.23 10.28 3.51
CA ASP A 47 -10.20 11.31 3.42
C ASP A 47 -8.95 10.93 4.19
N VAL A 48 -7.80 10.96 3.50
CA VAL A 48 -6.48 10.70 4.10
C VAL A 48 -6.13 11.72 5.18
N ALA A 49 -6.53 12.98 5.04
CA ALA A 49 -6.16 14.01 6.00
C ALA A 49 -6.81 13.77 7.36
N THR A 50 -8.11 13.46 7.39
CA THR A 50 -8.87 13.24 8.63
C THR A 50 -8.74 11.83 9.18
N GLY A 51 -8.76 10.81 8.30
CA GLY A 51 -8.81 9.40 8.67
C GLY A 51 -10.17 8.98 9.27
N GLU A 52 -11.22 9.77 9.03
CA GLU A 52 -12.56 9.50 9.56
C GLU A 52 -13.25 8.36 8.80
N ASN A 53 -13.96 7.51 9.53
CA ASN A 53 -14.81 6.45 8.99
C ASN A 53 -16.10 7.05 8.44
N ILE A 54 -16.10 7.45 7.18
CA ILE A 54 -17.24 8.09 6.49
C ILE A 54 -18.09 7.05 5.76
N TYR A 55 -17.46 6.06 5.11
CA TYR A 55 -18.19 4.99 4.44
C TYR A 55 -18.80 4.02 5.47
N PRO A 56 -19.99 3.46 5.16
CA PRO A 56 -20.54 2.39 5.99
C PRO A 56 -19.64 1.17 5.98
N GLU A 57 -19.62 0.47 7.10
CA GLU A 57 -19.01 -0.85 7.21
C GLU A 57 -19.88 -1.90 6.52
N GLY A 58 -19.27 -2.94 5.97
CA GLY A 58 -19.95 -4.05 5.31
C GLY A 58 -19.51 -4.21 3.87
N GLU A 59 -20.39 -4.80 3.07
CA GLU A 59 -20.14 -5.16 1.68
C GLU A 59 -20.97 -4.31 0.73
N GLU A 60 -20.37 -3.94 -0.39
CA GLU A 60 -21.04 -3.39 -1.56
C GLU A 60 -20.41 -3.95 -2.83
N GLU A 61 -21.13 -3.94 -3.93
CA GLU A 61 -20.59 -4.31 -5.24
C GLU A 61 -20.57 -3.07 -6.14
N TRP A 62 -19.43 -2.89 -6.83
CA TRP A 62 -19.28 -1.85 -7.83
C TRP A 62 -18.40 -2.30 -8.97
N ASN A 63 -18.90 -2.19 -10.21
CA ASN A 63 -18.24 -2.62 -11.45
C ASN A 63 -17.77 -4.09 -11.41
N GLY A 64 -18.56 -4.99 -10.79
CA GLY A 64 -18.24 -6.41 -10.65
C GLY A 64 -17.21 -6.74 -9.58
N VAL A 65 -16.77 -5.74 -8.81
CA VAL A 65 -15.83 -5.89 -7.69
C VAL A 65 -16.62 -5.86 -6.38
N VAL A 66 -16.43 -6.86 -5.54
CA VAL A 66 -16.97 -6.87 -4.18
C VAL A 66 -16.07 -6.02 -3.28
N ILE A 67 -16.61 -5.00 -2.66
CA ILE A 67 -15.88 -4.10 -1.76
C ILE A 67 -16.31 -4.40 -0.32
N ARG A 68 -15.35 -4.83 0.49
CA ARG A 68 -15.56 -5.08 1.91
C ARG A 68 -14.87 -4.03 2.75
N ARG A 69 -15.65 -3.28 3.53
CA ARG A 69 -15.17 -2.16 4.33
C ARG A 69 -15.14 -2.49 5.80
N PHE A 70 -14.04 -2.11 6.43
CA PHE A 70 -13.79 -2.28 7.86
C PHE A 70 -13.55 -0.94 8.53
N ARG A 71 -14.16 -0.72 9.69
CA ARG A 71 -13.87 0.48 10.49
C ARG A 71 -12.45 0.46 10.99
N THR A 72 -11.81 1.64 10.95
CA THR A 72 -10.54 1.83 11.65
C THR A 72 -10.76 1.94 13.15
N ASN A 73 -9.76 1.52 13.92
CA ASN A 73 -9.77 1.67 15.37
C ASN A 73 -9.69 3.16 15.76
N PRO A 74 -10.15 3.52 16.96
CA PRO A 74 -9.99 4.88 17.46
C PRO A 74 -8.52 5.32 17.47
N VAL A 75 -8.26 6.48 16.88
CA VAL A 75 -6.90 7.04 16.78
C VAL A 75 -6.34 7.36 18.16
N GLN A 76 -5.13 6.88 18.43
CA GLN A 76 -4.41 7.14 19.68
C GLN A 76 -3.22 8.09 19.41
N ARG A 77 -3.50 9.35 19.07
CA ARG A 77 -2.50 10.33 18.58
C ARG A 77 -1.29 10.53 19.51
N GLU A 78 -1.50 10.54 20.82
CA GLU A 78 -0.40 10.70 21.78
C GLU A 78 0.50 9.47 21.78
N LYS A 79 -0.09 8.27 21.78
CA LYS A 79 0.62 7.00 21.72
C LYS A 79 1.36 6.84 20.39
N GLU A 80 0.72 7.17 19.27
CA GLU A 80 1.35 7.20 17.95
C GLU A 80 2.59 8.10 17.94
N ARG A 81 2.45 9.36 18.41
CA ARG A 81 3.56 10.32 18.49
C ARG A 81 4.69 9.85 19.40
N TYR A 82 4.35 9.27 20.55
CA TYR A 82 5.32 8.72 21.48
C TYR A 82 6.17 7.62 20.83
N PHE A 83 5.55 6.61 20.26
CA PHE A 83 6.26 5.51 19.61
C PHE A 83 6.95 5.92 18.31
N ALA A 84 6.36 6.80 17.50
CA ALA A 84 6.99 7.35 16.30
C ALA A 84 8.27 8.15 16.63
N LYS A 85 8.29 8.87 17.77
CA LYS A 85 9.49 9.56 18.28
C LYS A 85 10.56 8.55 18.71
N ARG A 86 10.19 7.49 19.41
CA ARG A 86 11.09 6.42 19.84
C ARG A 86 11.68 5.62 18.69
N ALA A 87 10.91 5.41 17.61
CA ALA A 87 11.35 4.75 16.39
C ALA A 87 12.25 5.63 15.48
N LYS A 88 12.23 6.95 15.66
CA LYS A 88 12.97 7.89 14.80
C LYS A 88 14.47 7.60 14.68
N PRO A 89 15.21 7.18 15.73
CA PRO A 89 16.63 6.84 15.61
C PRO A 89 16.90 5.72 14.61
N ALA A 90 16.05 4.68 14.56
CA ALA A 90 16.19 3.57 13.61
C ALA A 90 16.07 4.07 12.17
N ARG A 91 15.06 4.89 11.88
CA ARG A 91 14.88 5.49 10.55
C ARG A 91 16.06 6.39 10.15
N LYS A 92 16.55 7.22 11.09
CA LYS A 92 17.74 8.07 10.85
C LYS A 92 19.00 7.25 10.58
N LEU A 93 19.22 6.17 11.30
CA LEU A 93 20.32 5.24 11.05
C LEU A 93 20.21 4.66 9.63
N ARG A 94 19.05 4.15 9.25
CA ARG A 94 18.82 3.59 7.92
C ARG A 94 19.00 4.63 6.81
N GLN A 95 18.52 5.86 7.00
CA GLN A 95 18.76 6.97 6.07
C GLN A 95 20.25 7.33 5.94
N PHE A 96 20.98 7.30 7.03
CA PHE A 96 22.44 7.51 7.02
C PHE A 96 23.16 6.41 6.26
N LEU A 97 22.85 5.14 6.55
CA LEU A 97 23.44 4.00 5.83
C LEU A 97 23.05 4.00 4.33
N PHE A 98 21.85 4.46 4.00
CA PHE A 98 21.42 4.64 2.61
C PHE A 98 22.26 5.70 1.89
N LYS A 99 22.50 6.86 2.51
CA LYS A 99 23.35 7.91 1.95
C LYS A 99 24.80 7.44 1.71
N LEU A 100 25.28 6.49 2.50
CA LEU A 100 26.59 5.84 2.31
C LEU A 100 26.56 4.73 1.25
N GLY A 101 25.40 4.38 0.68
CA GLY A 101 25.25 3.30 -0.29
C GLY A 101 25.35 1.89 0.29
N ILE A 102 25.40 1.75 1.62
CA ILE A 102 25.62 0.45 2.30
C ILE A 102 24.36 -0.15 2.93
N LEU A 103 23.24 0.56 2.98
CA LEU A 103 22.03 0.06 3.60
C LEU A 103 21.56 -1.25 2.97
N LYS A 104 21.62 -1.40 1.65
CA LYS A 104 21.24 -2.62 0.93
C LYS A 104 21.95 -3.89 1.38
N TYR A 105 23.13 -3.76 1.96
CA TYR A 105 23.92 -4.89 2.50
C TYR A 105 23.62 -5.16 3.98
N LEU A 106 23.09 -4.17 4.70
CA LEU A 106 22.90 -4.22 6.15
C LEU A 106 21.41 -4.30 6.55
N SER A 107 20.50 -3.95 5.66
CA SER A 107 19.06 -3.79 5.98
C SER A 107 18.41 -5.04 6.59
N TYR A 108 18.89 -6.24 6.22
CA TYR A 108 18.38 -7.53 6.69
C TYR A 108 19.24 -8.14 7.80
N LEU A 109 20.26 -7.43 8.29
CA LEU A 109 21.12 -7.88 9.38
C LEU A 109 20.65 -7.28 10.72
N ILE A 110 20.74 -8.09 11.76
CA ILE A 110 20.57 -7.63 13.13
C ILE A 110 21.86 -6.87 13.54
N PRO A 111 21.76 -5.67 14.16
CA PRO A 111 20.55 -5.04 14.71
C PRO A 111 19.80 -4.10 13.74
N VAL A 112 20.29 -3.80 12.54
CA VAL A 112 19.69 -2.81 11.63
C VAL A 112 18.23 -3.17 11.30
N TRP A 113 17.95 -4.45 11.08
CA TRP A 113 16.61 -4.96 10.82
C TRP A 113 15.66 -4.79 12.01
N THR A 114 16.12 -5.12 13.22
CA THR A 114 15.24 -5.21 14.40
C THR A 114 15.24 -3.95 15.27
N TYR A 115 16.16 -3.02 15.01
CA TYR A 115 16.31 -1.81 15.83
C TYR A 115 15.02 -0.98 15.84
N LYS A 116 14.42 -0.86 17.03
CA LYS A 116 13.17 -0.14 17.26
C LYS A 116 11.94 -0.67 16.48
N ASN A 117 11.96 -1.92 16.07
CA ASN A 117 10.86 -2.52 15.31
C ASN A 117 9.55 -2.51 16.10
N ASP A 118 9.60 -2.86 17.39
CA ASP A 118 8.42 -2.84 18.27
C ASP A 118 7.83 -1.43 18.41
N ASP A 119 8.68 -0.41 18.54
CA ASP A 119 8.22 0.98 18.59
C ASP A 119 7.53 1.38 17.27
N GLU A 120 8.02 0.93 16.11
CA GLU A 120 7.36 1.16 14.81
C GLU A 120 6.01 0.44 14.72
N VAL A 121 5.94 -0.82 15.15
CA VAL A 121 4.69 -1.58 15.17
C VAL A 121 3.66 -0.92 16.09
N GLN A 122 4.06 -0.44 17.28
CA GLN A 122 3.14 0.26 18.18
C GLN A 122 2.66 1.60 17.60
N ALA A 123 3.53 2.34 16.90
CA ALA A 123 3.13 3.55 16.19
C ALA A 123 2.07 3.23 15.12
N MET A 124 2.29 2.18 14.33
CA MET A 124 1.36 1.72 13.29
C MET A 124 0.02 1.26 13.85
N LYS A 125 0.00 0.55 14.99
CA LYS A 125 -1.25 0.15 15.68
C LYS A 125 -2.05 1.34 16.23
N SER A 126 -1.39 2.48 16.41
CA SER A 126 -2.00 3.71 16.92
C SER A 126 -2.39 4.69 15.80
N ASP A 127 -2.05 4.36 14.55
CA ASP A 127 -2.32 5.14 13.35
C ASP A 127 -3.83 5.16 13.01
N LYS A 128 -4.25 6.23 12.34
CA LYS A 128 -5.64 6.46 11.95
C LYS A 128 -6.19 5.49 10.88
N PHE A 129 -5.31 4.75 10.23
CA PHE A 129 -5.70 3.73 9.24
C PHE A 129 -5.61 2.30 9.78
N TYR A 130 -5.28 2.13 11.05
CA TYR A 130 -5.25 0.81 11.65
C TYR A 130 -6.66 0.27 11.86
N SER A 131 -6.93 -0.92 11.34
CA SER A 131 -8.17 -1.66 11.53
C SER A 131 -7.84 -3.08 11.99
N SER A 132 -8.16 -3.39 13.24
CA SER A 132 -8.02 -4.75 13.76
C SER A 132 -8.96 -5.71 13.03
N ALA A 133 -10.19 -5.27 12.72
CA ALA A 133 -11.16 -6.09 12.01
C ALA A 133 -10.70 -6.49 10.60
N LEU A 134 -10.09 -5.55 9.84
CA LEU A 134 -9.48 -5.87 8.55
C LEU A 134 -8.34 -6.89 8.69
N ASN A 135 -7.49 -6.69 9.68
CA ASN A 135 -6.36 -7.56 9.92
C ASN A 135 -6.79 -8.98 10.35
N ASP A 136 -7.79 -9.07 11.22
CA ASP A 136 -8.37 -10.34 11.67
C ASP A 136 -9.05 -11.05 10.49
N TYR A 137 -9.79 -10.31 9.66
CA TYR A 137 -10.41 -10.86 8.45
C TYR A 137 -9.38 -11.47 7.50
N ILE A 138 -8.29 -10.74 7.19
CA ILE A 138 -7.20 -11.27 6.33
C ILE A 138 -6.62 -12.54 6.92
N ARG A 139 -6.31 -12.55 8.23
CA ARG A 139 -5.73 -13.70 8.93
C ARG A 139 -6.65 -14.92 8.87
N ASP A 140 -7.94 -14.71 9.13
CA ASP A 140 -8.89 -15.80 9.31
C ASP A 140 -9.41 -16.38 7.97
N HIS A 141 -9.24 -15.63 6.85
CA HIS A 141 -9.73 -16.02 5.51
C HIS A 141 -8.60 -16.22 4.48
N ILE A 142 -7.35 -16.40 4.92
CA ILE A 142 -6.18 -16.55 4.02
C ILE A 142 -6.42 -17.64 2.97
N ASP A 143 -7.03 -18.77 3.36
CA ASP A 143 -7.17 -19.93 2.50
C ASP A 143 -8.26 -19.78 1.44
N GLU A 144 -9.12 -18.80 1.57
CA GLU A 144 -10.15 -18.49 0.59
C GLU A 144 -9.58 -17.79 -0.65
N TYR A 145 -8.42 -17.15 -0.52
CA TYR A 145 -7.82 -16.34 -1.57
C TYR A 145 -6.61 -17.02 -2.20
N LYS A 146 -6.52 -16.92 -3.53
CA LYS A 146 -5.34 -17.29 -4.30
C LYS A 146 -4.18 -16.35 -4.04
N ALA A 147 -4.47 -15.03 -3.99
CA ALA A 147 -3.49 -13.99 -3.74
C ALA A 147 -4.13 -12.75 -3.10
N PHE A 148 -3.28 -12.00 -2.39
CA PHE A 148 -3.58 -10.67 -1.88
C PHE A 148 -2.69 -9.65 -2.58
N ILE A 149 -3.27 -8.68 -3.27
CA ILE A 149 -2.57 -7.58 -3.92
C ILE A 149 -2.54 -6.39 -2.94
N ALA A 150 -1.40 -6.21 -2.25
CA ALA A 150 -1.24 -5.16 -1.25
C ALA A 150 -0.71 -3.88 -1.89
N MET A 151 -1.48 -2.79 -1.75
CA MET A 151 -1.18 -1.48 -2.32
C MET A 151 -0.53 -0.56 -1.29
N SER A 152 0.44 0.25 -1.73
CA SER A 152 1.06 1.35 -0.97
C SER A 152 1.72 0.93 0.34
N SER A 153 3.03 0.71 0.29
CA SER A 153 3.84 0.26 1.45
C SER A 153 3.88 1.25 2.63
N ASP A 154 3.42 2.47 2.41
CA ASP A 154 3.39 3.52 3.43
C ASP A 154 2.33 3.27 4.52
N TYR A 155 1.30 2.48 4.20
CA TYR A 155 0.17 2.25 5.09
C TYR A 155 0.29 0.98 5.92
N VAL A 156 -0.35 1.02 7.07
CA VAL A 156 -0.42 -0.10 8.01
C VAL A 156 -1.09 -1.34 7.42
N THR A 157 -2.04 -1.16 6.51
CA THR A 157 -2.71 -2.25 5.78
C THR A 157 -1.73 -3.11 5.00
N PHE A 158 -0.76 -2.49 4.31
CA PHE A 158 0.31 -3.20 3.62
C PHE A 158 1.12 -4.12 4.54
N TYR A 159 1.58 -3.56 5.67
CA TYR A 159 2.39 -4.30 6.63
C TYR A 159 1.68 -5.54 7.16
N TYR A 160 0.42 -5.40 7.59
CA TYR A 160 -0.32 -6.53 8.14
C TYR A 160 -0.73 -7.54 7.08
N THR A 161 -1.05 -7.11 5.86
CA THR A 161 -1.27 -8.04 4.75
C THR A 161 -0.02 -8.89 4.47
N ALA A 162 1.14 -8.26 4.36
CA ALA A 162 2.41 -8.97 4.19
C ALA A 162 2.73 -9.90 5.37
N LEU A 163 2.40 -9.48 6.60
CA LEU A 163 2.65 -10.28 7.79
C LEU A 163 1.81 -11.55 7.84
N TYR A 164 0.50 -11.45 7.53
CA TYR A 164 -0.45 -12.55 7.65
C TYR A 164 -0.54 -13.40 6.38
N ALA A 165 -0.69 -12.79 5.22
CA ALA A 165 -0.82 -13.54 3.97
C ALA A 165 0.54 -14.02 3.40
N GLY A 166 1.66 -13.43 3.82
CA GLY A 166 3.01 -13.92 3.51
C GLY A 166 3.21 -14.16 2.02
N ARG A 167 3.52 -15.41 1.65
CA ARG A 167 3.77 -15.82 0.24
C ARG A 167 2.54 -15.77 -0.68
N LYS A 168 1.36 -15.50 -0.17
CA LYS A 168 0.18 -15.18 -0.99
C LYS A 168 0.08 -13.69 -1.32
N THR A 169 1.01 -12.85 -0.85
CA THR A 169 1.01 -11.40 -1.10
C THR A 169 1.83 -11.04 -2.33
N ILE A 170 1.22 -10.26 -3.22
CA ILE A 170 1.85 -9.50 -4.30
C ILE A 170 1.79 -8.02 -3.88
N ALA A 171 2.92 -7.32 -3.89
CA ALA A 171 2.99 -5.93 -3.49
C ALA A 171 3.04 -4.98 -4.69
N ILE A 172 2.30 -3.88 -4.62
CA ILE A 172 2.45 -2.70 -5.48
C ILE A 172 2.74 -1.53 -4.53
N PRO A 173 4.01 -1.28 -4.19
CA PRO A 173 4.38 -0.54 -2.99
C PRO A 173 4.24 0.98 -3.10
N THR A 174 4.30 1.57 -4.29
CA THR A 174 4.26 3.02 -4.51
C THR A 174 5.27 3.78 -3.63
N MET A 175 6.50 3.27 -3.56
CA MET A 175 7.55 3.81 -2.67
C MET A 175 8.11 5.13 -3.18
N HIS A 176 8.32 6.06 -2.25
CA HIS A 176 9.01 7.33 -2.49
C HIS A 176 10.19 7.49 -1.53
N ASN A 177 11.19 8.31 -1.92
CA ASN A 177 12.34 8.60 -1.06
C ASN A 177 11.95 9.53 0.09
N MET A 178 11.16 9.00 1.02
CA MET A 178 10.66 9.70 2.21
C MET A 178 11.00 8.91 3.47
N GLY A 179 10.92 9.57 4.63
CA GLY A 179 11.26 8.95 5.92
C GLY A 179 10.49 7.67 6.25
N ILE A 180 9.28 7.52 5.73
CA ILE A 180 8.42 6.35 5.93
C ILE A 180 9.01 5.10 5.24
N SER A 181 9.64 5.25 4.08
CA SER A 181 10.26 4.15 3.32
C SER A 181 11.48 3.56 4.02
N PHE A 182 12.01 4.24 5.04
CA PHE A 182 13.12 3.76 5.86
C PHE A 182 12.69 3.07 7.16
N ARG A 183 11.42 2.76 7.34
CA ARG A 183 10.95 1.96 8.49
C ARG A 183 11.54 0.56 8.45
N SER A 184 12.04 0.08 9.60
CA SER A 184 12.62 -1.27 9.71
C SER A 184 11.57 -2.37 9.51
N VAL A 185 10.31 -2.12 9.89
CA VAL A 185 9.18 -3.03 9.67
C VAL A 185 8.96 -3.39 8.21
N LEU A 186 9.33 -2.50 7.26
CA LEU A 186 9.25 -2.80 5.82
C LEU A 186 10.20 -3.93 5.41
N THR A 187 11.37 -4.04 6.02
CA THR A 187 12.26 -5.19 5.80
C THR A 187 11.55 -6.50 6.14
N SER A 188 10.83 -6.53 7.28
CA SER A 188 10.05 -7.69 7.70
C SER A 188 8.89 -8.00 6.75
N ALA A 189 8.21 -6.97 6.25
CA ALA A 189 7.11 -7.14 5.31
C ALA A 189 7.59 -7.69 3.96
N PHE A 190 8.56 -7.00 3.34
CA PHE A 190 9.05 -7.37 2.01
C PHE A 190 9.74 -8.75 1.97
N SER A 191 10.37 -9.19 3.07
CA SER A 191 10.98 -10.51 3.14
C SER A 191 9.99 -11.68 3.10
N LYS A 192 8.71 -11.43 3.35
CA LYS A 192 7.65 -12.46 3.43
C LYS A 192 6.82 -12.61 2.17
N ILE A 193 6.75 -11.59 1.32
CA ILE A 193 5.84 -11.55 0.15
C ILE A 193 6.37 -12.36 -1.03
N ALA A 194 5.47 -12.75 -1.94
CA ALA A 194 5.83 -13.57 -3.10
C ALA A 194 6.47 -12.76 -4.21
N TYR A 195 5.91 -11.59 -4.52
CA TYR A 195 6.33 -10.76 -5.65
C TYR A 195 6.11 -9.27 -5.38
N VAL A 196 7.00 -8.43 -5.91
CA VAL A 196 6.86 -6.97 -5.88
C VAL A 196 6.81 -6.41 -7.28
N GLY A 197 5.70 -5.77 -7.64
CA GLY A 197 5.52 -5.04 -8.89
C GLY A 197 5.74 -3.54 -8.67
N PHE A 198 6.80 -2.99 -9.22
CA PHE A 198 7.10 -1.56 -9.16
C PHE A 198 6.45 -0.81 -10.32
N ASN A 199 6.01 0.41 -10.07
CA ASN A 199 5.44 1.26 -11.11
C ASN A 199 6.51 1.85 -12.04
N THR A 200 7.73 2.06 -11.52
CA THR A 200 8.83 2.66 -12.27
C THR A 200 10.17 2.03 -11.90
N GLY A 201 11.17 2.18 -12.81
CA GLY A 201 12.54 1.77 -12.51
C GLY A 201 13.21 2.58 -11.40
N GLU A 202 12.78 3.82 -11.17
CA GLU A 202 13.28 4.63 -10.05
C GLU A 202 12.80 4.08 -8.71
N GLU A 203 11.52 3.70 -8.64
CA GLU A 203 10.95 3.05 -7.45
C GLU A 203 11.65 1.72 -7.15
N GLN A 204 11.88 0.90 -8.18
CA GLN A 204 12.60 -0.36 -8.04
C GLN A 204 14.02 -0.13 -7.48
N ARG A 205 14.79 0.78 -8.09
CA ARG A 205 16.15 1.12 -7.62
C ARG A 205 16.17 1.63 -6.17
N LEU A 206 15.17 2.44 -5.80
CA LEU A 206 15.02 2.91 -4.42
C LEU A 206 14.82 1.72 -3.46
N ALA A 207 13.89 0.83 -3.78
CA ALA A 207 13.59 -0.35 -2.97
C ALA A 207 14.80 -1.29 -2.84
N GLU A 208 15.50 -1.57 -3.94
CA GLU A 208 16.75 -2.37 -3.95
C GLU A 208 17.82 -1.79 -3.03
N ASN A 209 17.98 -0.46 -3.04
CA ASN A 209 18.98 0.22 -2.20
C ASN A 209 18.57 0.33 -0.71
N ILE A 210 17.27 0.27 -0.39
CA ILE A 210 16.76 0.29 0.99
C ILE A 210 16.70 -1.13 1.57
N LEU A 211 16.19 -2.09 0.80
CA LEU A 211 15.82 -3.42 1.29
C LEU A 211 16.89 -4.48 1.02
N GLY A 212 17.69 -4.31 -0.05
CA GLY A 212 18.71 -5.27 -0.43
C GLY A 212 18.16 -6.70 -0.56
N LYS A 213 18.78 -7.66 0.11
CA LYS A 213 18.39 -9.08 0.07
C LYS A 213 17.02 -9.38 0.72
N ALA A 214 16.44 -8.43 1.47
CA ALA A 214 15.09 -8.59 1.97
C ALA A 214 14.02 -8.40 0.87
N LEU A 215 14.39 -7.75 -0.24
CA LEU A 215 13.56 -7.66 -1.42
C LEU A 215 13.65 -8.98 -2.20
N GLY A 216 12.54 -9.72 -2.24
CA GLY A 216 12.44 -10.98 -2.95
C GLY A 216 12.29 -10.82 -4.47
N VAL A 217 11.54 -11.70 -5.11
CA VAL A 217 11.26 -11.64 -6.55
C VAL A 217 10.49 -10.35 -6.86
N HIS A 218 10.98 -9.61 -7.85
CA HIS A 218 10.40 -8.32 -8.20
C HIS A 218 10.62 -7.96 -9.67
N GLY A 219 9.87 -6.96 -10.14
CA GLY A 219 10.01 -6.41 -11.49
C GLY A 219 9.17 -5.15 -11.66
N ILE A 220 9.21 -4.59 -12.88
CA ILE A 220 8.40 -3.42 -13.23
C ILE A 220 7.06 -3.92 -13.76
N LEU A 221 5.98 -3.47 -13.11
CA LEU A 221 4.60 -3.73 -13.53
C LEU A 221 4.06 -2.60 -14.39
N SER A 222 4.54 -1.38 -14.16
CA SER A 222 4.05 -0.11 -14.73
C SER A 222 2.60 0.20 -14.35
N VAL A 223 2.21 1.44 -14.58
CA VAL A 223 0.81 1.90 -14.48
C VAL A 223 0.30 2.12 -15.90
N GLY A 224 -0.75 1.39 -16.27
CA GLY A 224 -1.48 1.68 -17.49
C GLY A 224 -2.26 2.99 -17.34
N ILE A 225 -2.39 3.73 -18.42
CA ILE A 225 -3.34 4.84 -18.53
C ILE A 225 -4.43 4.44 -19.51
N GLU A 226 -5.66 4.84 -19.22
CA GLU A 226 -6.70 4.80 -20.25
C GLU A 226 -6.42 5.91 -21.24
N GLU A 227 -6.16 5.55 -22.48
CA GLU A 227 -6.23 6.52 -23.56
C GLU A 227 -7.69 6.93 -23.67
N SER A 228 -8.05 8.07 -23.09
CA SER A 228 -9.31 8.71 -23.41
C SER A 228 -9.26 9.04 -24.89
N LEU A 229 -10.06 8.32 -25.68
CA LEU A 229 -10.25 8.60 -27.09
C LEU A 229 -10.53 10.11 -27.24
N SER A 230 -9.56 10.82 -27.86
CA SER A 230 -9.64 12.21 -28.24
C SER A 230 -10.27 13.13 -27.18
N ALA A 231 -9.48 13.60 -26.23
CA ALA A 231 -9.78 14.90 -25.66
C ALA A 231 -9.73 15.88 -26.84
N ASP A 232 -10.91 16.33 -27.30
CA ASP A 232 -10.97 17.40 -28.26
C ASP A 232 -10.25 18.60 -27.64
N TRP A 233 -9.08 18.92 -28.19
CA TRP A 233 -8.24 20.00 -27.66
C TRP A 233 -9.01 21.31 -27.61
N ALA A 234 -9.90 21.55 -28.59
CA ALA A 234 -10.75 22.73 -28.66
C ALA A 234 -11.71 22.80 -27.47
N MET A 235 -12.39 21.69 -27.11
CA MET A 235 -13.25 21.61 -25.94
C MET A 235 -12.45 21.75 -24.62
N THR A 236 -11.28 21.15 -24.54
CA THR A 236 -10.42 21.26 -23.35
C THR A 236 -9.95 22.71 -23.16
N LYS A 237 -9.56 23.35 -24.22
CA LYS A 237 -9.10 24.75 -24.25
C LYS A 237 -10.21 25.69 -23.77
N GLU A 238 -11.42 25.54 -24.29
CA GLU A 238 -12.58 26.32 -23.89
C GLU A 238 -12.95 26.08 -22.41
N LYS A 239 -13.05 24.82 -22.00
CA LYS A 239 -13.40 24.43 -20.62
C LYS A 239 -12.45 24.99 -19.58
N PHE A 240 -11.16 25.04 -19.86
CA PHE A 240 -10.12 25.48 -18.92
C PHE A 240 -9.59 26.88 -19.22
N GLN A 241 -10.17 27.60 -20.20
CA GLN A 241 -9.78 28.95 -20.63
C GLN A 241 -8.27 29.08 -20.90
N LEU A 242 -7.71 28.07 -21.59
CA LEU A 242 -6.28 28.02 -21.87
C LEU A 242 -5.89 29.02 -22.99
N PRO A 243 -4.70 29.66 -22.91
CA PRO A 243 -4.23 30.58 -23.93
C PRO A 243 -3.99 29.91 -25.29
N GLU A 244 -4.03 30.71 -26.39
CA GLU A 244 -3.89 30.19 -27.76
C GLU A 244 -2.50 29.64 -28.09
N LYS A 245 -1.47 30.05 -27.37
CA LYS A 245 -0.09 29.55 -27.54
C LYS A 245 0.54 29.24 -26.21
N TYR A 246 1.16 28.07 -26.13
CA TYR A 246 2.18 27.75 -25.20
C TYR A 246 3.55 28.10 -25.76
#